data_e6cfbf9bcdc08a4fa699459b82aa2599
#
_entry.id   e6cfbf9bcdc08a4fa699459b82aa2599
#
_cell.length_a   1.000
_cell.length_b   1.000
_cell.length_c   1.000
_cell.angle_alpha   90.00
_cell.angle_beta   90.00
_cell.angle_gamma   90.00
#
_symmetry.space_group_name_H-M   'P 1'
#
loop_
_entity.id
_entity.type
_entity.pdbx_description
1 polymer ?
#
loop_
_entity_poly.entity_id
_entity_poly.type
_entity_poly.pdbx_seq_one_letter_code
_entity_poly.pdbx_strand_id
1 'polypeptide(L)'
;MAKVLCVLYDDPTDGYPTTYARDDLPVIDHYPGGQTTPTPKSTDFAPGRLLGSVTGELGLRRFLEERGHTLVVTSDKDAREGSGSVFDRELPDADVVISQPFWPAYLTPERIAAAKNLKLAITAGIGSDHVDLDAAIAHGVTVAEVTYCNSISVAEHVVMMTLSLVRNYLPSHQVVLDGGWNIADCVARSYDLEGMHVGTVAAGRIGLAVLRRLAPFDVKLHYTDRHRLPEEVERELGLTFHESAQDMAPHCDVVTINAPLHPETEGLFGDALLTTMKRGAYLINTARARIVDRDAVERALRSGRLAGYAGDVWYPQPAPADHPWRSMPHHGMTPHISGSSLSAQARYAAGTREILESWLDGTPIRDEYLIVDGGALAGTGAHSYSTAAS
;
A
#
# COMPACT_ATOMS: atom_id res chain seq x y z
N MET A 1 -20.95 -19.44 16.91
CA MET A 1 -20.60 -18.08 17.39
C MET A 1 -19.11 -17.92 17.13
N ALA A 2 -18.70 -16.91 16.38
CA ALA A 2 -17.28 -16.64 16.08
C ALA A 2 -16.83 -15.37 16.81
N LYS A 3 -15.55 -15.34 17.22
CA LYS A 3 -14.87 -14.17 17.79
C LYS A 3 -13.98 -13.56 16.71
N VAL A 4 -14.29 -12.33 16.33
CA VAL A 4 -13.53 -11.54 15.37
C VAL A 4 -12.67 -10.52 16.13
N LEU A 5 -11.35 -10.61 15.98
CA LEU A 5 -10.37 -9.68 16.55
C LEU A 5 -9.88 -8.75 15.44
N CYS A 6 -10.22 -7.49 15.56
CA CYS A 6 -9.91 -6.47 14.57
C CYS A 6 -8.88 -5.48 15.12
N VAL A 7 -7.72 -5.39 14.46
CA VAL A 7 -6.66 -4.44 14.81
C VAL A 7 -6.72 -3.27 13.84
N LEU A 8 -7.13 -2.12 14.34
CA LEU A 8 -7.29 -0.89 13.59
C LEU A 8 -6.35 0.20 14.11
N TYR A 9 -5.93 1.07 13.22
CA TYR A 9 -5.22 2.29 13.59
C TYR A 9 -6.13 3.20 14.39
N ASP A 10 -5.61 3.74 15.49
CA ASP A 10 -6.29 4.72 16.32
C ASP A 10 -5.33 5.85 16.66
N ASP A 11 -5.55 6.99 16.05
CA ASP A 11 -4.76 8.20 16.29
C ASP A 11 -5.72 9.39 16.29
N PRO A 12 -5.64 10.29 17.30
CA PRO A 12 -6.52 11.44 17.36
C PRO A 12 -6.33 12.35 16.14
N THR A 13 -7.46 12.80 15.59
CA THR A 13 -7.47 13.78 14.51
C THR A 13 -7.23 15.17 15.08
N ASP A 14 -5.95 15.50 15.34
CA ASP A 14 -5.57 16.85 15.74
C ASP A 14 -5.40 17.77 14.54
N GLY A 15 -6.03 18.93 14.58
CA GLY A 15 -5.76 20.04 13.67
C GLY A 15 -6.64 20.16 12.42
N TYR A 16 -7.50 19.18 12.12
CA TYR A 16 -8.44 19.27 11.00
C TYR A 16 -9.89 19.27 11.48
N PRO A 17 -10.71 20.27 11.12
CA PRO A 17 -12.13 20.26 11.43
C PRO A 17 -12.83 19.08 10.74
N THR A 18 -13.70 18.38 11.45
CA THR A 18 -14.51 17.26 10.92
C THR A 18 -15.44 17.67 9.77
N THR A 19 -15.66 18.97 9.59
CA THR A 19 -16.50 19.56 8.54
C THR A 19 -15.91 19.49 7.13
N TYR A 20 -14.65 19.05 6.96
CA TYR A 20 -14.06 18.88 5.63
C TYR A 20 -14.36 17.52 4.99
N ALA A 21 -14.93 16.57 5.72
CA ALA A 21 -15.37 15.31 5.14
C ALA A 21 -16.53 15.56 4.17
N ARG A 22 -16.45 14.95 2.99
CA ARG A 22 -17.57 14.98 2.03
C ARG A 22 -18.66 14.05 2.50
N ASP A 23 -19.91 14.38 2.20
CA ASP A 23 -21.07 13.56 2.53
C ASP A 23 -21.16 12.30 1.66
N ASP A 24 -20.56 12.34 0.46
CA ASP A 24 -20.53 11.23 -0.48
C ASP A 24 -19.11 10.92 -0.96
N LEU A 25 -18.90 9.69 -1.42
CA LEU A 25 -17.65 9.23 -2.02
C LEU A 25 -17.90 8.90 -3.50
N PRO A 26 -17.18 9.55 -4.43
CA PRO A 26 -17.20 9.12 -5.80
C PRO A 26 -16.52 7.74 -5.90
N VAL A 27 -17.24 6.77 -6.40
CA VAL A 27 -16.74 5.40 -6.60
C VAL A 27 -17.04 4.95 -8.02
N ILE A 28 -16.13 4.16 -8.57
CA ILE A 28 -16.37 3.37 -9.78
C ILE A 28 -16.60 1.92 -9.38
N ASP A 29 -17.54 1.26 -10.03
CA ASP A 29 -17.87 -0.13 -9.72
C ASP A 29 -16.93 -1.13 -10.41
N HIS A 30 -16.21 -0.70 -11.45
CA HIS A 30 -15.31 -1.55 -12.22
C HIS A 30 -14.02 -0.81 -12.57
N TYR A 31 -12.90 -1.56 -12.55
CA TYR A 31 -11.64 -1.10 -13.12
C TYR A 31 -11.58 -1.37 -14.64
N PRO A 32 -10.72 -0.67 -15.39
CA PRO A 32 -10.35 -1.09 -16.72
C PRO A 32 -9.86 -2.55 -16.70
N GLY A 33 -10.49 -3.41 -17.52
CA GLY A 33 -10.21 -4.85 -17.49
C GLY A 33 -11.31 -5.69 -16.84
N GLY A 34 -12.37 -5.07 -16.31
CA GLY A 34 -13.59 -5.75 -15.87
C GLY A 34 -13.56 -6.27 -14.43
N GLN A 35 -12.49 -5.98 -13.66
CA GLN A 35 -12.48 -6.35 -12.25
C GLN A 35 -13.48 -5.49 -11.47
N THR A 36 -14.27 -6.14 -10.64
CA THR A 36 -15.21 -5.46 -9.75
C THR A 36 -14.51 -4.93 -8.50
N THR A 37 -14.88 -3.74 -8.08
CA THR A 37 -14.44 -3.19 -6.79
C THR A 37 -15.44 -3.58 -5.70
N PRO A 38 -14.99 -3.70 -4.43
CA PRO A 38 -15.92 -3.79 -3.31
C PRO A 38 -16.88 -2.60 -3.29
N THR A 39 -18.17 -2.87 -3.09
CA THR A 39 -19.22 -1.84 -3.14
C THR A 39 -19.47 -1.22 -1.78
N PRO A 40 -19.12 0.06 -1.52
CA PRO A 40 -19.31 0.73 -0.23
C PRO A 40 -20.77 0.78 0.24
N LYS A 41 -21.72 0.73 -0.69
CA LYS A 41 -23.17 0.79 -0.40
C LYS A 41 -23.68 -0.33 0.52
N SER A 42 -22.90 -1.41 0.68
CA SER A 42 -23.27 -2.51 1.57
C SER A 42 -22.87 -2.28 3.05
N THR A 43 -22.18 -1.20 3.36
CA THR A 43 -21.66 -0.92 4.70
C THR A 43 -22.39 0.24 5.38
N ASP A 44 -22.69 0.07 6.67
CA ASP A 44 -23.36 1.08 7.51
C ASP A 44 -22.33 2.06 8.10
N PHE A 45 -21.59 2.79 7.28
CA PHE A 45 -20.69 3.81 7.81
C PHE A 45 -20.81 5.15 7.08
N ALA A 46 -20.57 6.22 7.80
CA ALA A 46 -20.47 7.55 7.22
C ALA A 46 -19.04 7.81 6.73
N PRO A 47 -18.86 8.40 5.54
CA PRO A 47 -17.56 8.86 5.08
C PRO A 47 -16.88 9.75 6.15
N GLY A 48 -15.56 9.60 6.30
CA GLY A 48 -14.77 10.34 7.28
C GLY A 48 -14.75 9.76 8.70
N ARG A 49 -15.51 8.69 8.96
CA ARG A 49 -15.47 7.99 10.26
C ARG A 49 -14.65 6.69 10.23
N LEU A 50 -14.06 6.38 9.12
CA LEU A 50 -13.34 5.11 8.95
C LEU A 50 -11.91 5.17 9.40
N LEU A 51 -11.31 6.34 9.29
CA LEU A 51 -9.92 6.51 9.58
C LEU A 51 -9.67 6.78 11.04
N GLY A 52 -8.58 6.18 11.49
CA GLY A 52 -7.93 6.54 12.71
C GLY A 52 -8.82 6.33 13.92
N SER A 53 -9.82 5.50 13.80
CA SER A 53 -10.74 5.31 14.92
C SER A 53 -11.11 3.86 15.08
N VAL A 54 -10.76 3.33 16.25
CA VAL A 54 -11.29 2.06 16.75
C VAL A 54 -12.82 2.05 16.72
N THR A 55 -13.45 3.22 16.80
CA THR A 55 -14.91 3.36 16.75
C THR A 55 -15.47 3.23 15.33
N GLY A 56 -14.65 3.37 14.30
CA GLY A 56 -15.06 3.13 12.91
C GLY A 56 -15.35 1.67 12.61
N GLU A 57 -14.57 0.77 13.21
CA GLU A 57 -14.78 -0.68 13.24
C GLU A 57 -15.07 -1.30 11.88
N LEU A 58 -14.63 -0.66 10.79
CA LEU A 58 -14.93 -1.03 9.40
C LEU A 58 -16.44 -1.27 9.12
N GLY A 59 -17.33 -0.70 9.93
CA GLY A 59 -18.77 -0.93 9.83
C GLY A 59 -19.22 -2.35 10.21
N LEU A 60 -18.39 -3.11 10.94
CA LEU A 60 -18.63 -4.54 11.18
C LEU A 60 -19.41 -4.84 12.45
N ARG A 61 -19.45 -3.94 13.45
CA ARG A 61 -20.04 -4.22 14.76
C ARG A 61 -21.48 -4.70 14.65
N ARG A 62 -22.33 -3.87 14.07
CA ARG A 62 -23.75 -4.19 13.93
C ARG A 62 -23.99 -5.47 13.15
N PHE A 63 -23.26 -5.63 12.04
CA PHE A 63 -23.33 -6.82 11.18
C PHE A 63 -23.01 -8.11 11.94
N LEU A 64 -21.97 -8.09 12.78
CA LEU A 64 -21.54 -9.26 13.55
C LEU A 64 -22.44 -9.54 14.75
N GLU A 65 -22.81 -8.49 15.52
CA GLU A 65 -23.64 -8.64 16.72
C GLU A 65 -25.05 -9.11 16.38
N GLU A 66 -25.68 -8.60 15.31
CA GLU A 66 -27.00 -9.06 14.85
C GLU A 66 -26.99 -10.54 14.42
N ARG A 67 -25.82 -11.08 14.03
CA ARG A 67 -25.62 -12.49 13.69
C ARG A 67 -25.14 -13.34 14.88
N GLY A 68 -25.03 -12.76 16.07
CA GLY A 68 -24.61 -13.45 17.29
C GLY A 68 -23.11 -13.72 17.38
N HIS A 69 -22.26 -12.94 16.68
CA HIS A 69 -20.81 -13.00 16.74
C HIS A 69 -20.24 -11.92 17.67
N THR A 70 -19.01 -12.10 18.13
CA THR A 70 -18.32 -11.14 19.00
C THR A 70 -17.27 -10.38 18.19
N LEU A 71 -17.28 -9.05 18.28
CA LEU A 71 -16.24 -8.17 17.73
C LEU A 71 -15.42 -7.54 18.84
N VAL A 72 -14.12 -7.80 18.85
CA VAL A 72 -13.12 -7.11 19.67
C VAL A 72 -12.30 -6.21 18.76
N VAL A 73 -12.22 -4.93 19.07
CA VAL A 73 -11.45 -3.96 18.31
C VAL A 73 -10.38 -3.34 19.19
N THR A 74 -9.17 -3.23 18.68
CA THR A 74 -8.03 -2.63 19.39
C THR A 74 -7.03 -1.99 18.43
N SER A 75 -6.30 -1.00 18.90
CA SER A 75 -5.09 -0.47 18.27
C SER A 75 -3.82 -0.99 18.95
N ASP A 76 -3.95 -1.59 20.14
CA ASP A 76 -2.86 -2.10 20.96
C ASP A 76 -2.43 -3.50 20.48
N LYS A 77 -1.41 -3.55 19.63
CA LYS A 77 -0.93 -4.74 18.91
C LYS A 77 0.48 -5.19 19.27
N ASP A 78 1.23 -4.35 19.97
CA ASP A 78 2.63 -4.60 20.32
C ASP A 78 2.80 -4.67 21.84
N ALA A 79 3.51 -5.70 22.32
CA ALA A 79 3.80 -5.84 23.74
C ALA A 79 4.61 -4.64 24.24
N ARG A 80 4.19 -4.06 25.36
CA ARG A 80 4.96 -3.06 26.12
C ARG A 80 5.76 -3.76 27.22
N GLU A 81 6.85 -3.13 27.66
CA GLU A 81 7.64 -3.68 28.80
C GLU A 81 6.71 -4.02 29.98
N GLY A 82 6.68 -5.30 30.36
CA GLY A 82 5.93 -5.81 31.50
C GLY A 82 4.45 -6.14 31.29
N SER A 83 3.90 -5.95 30.09
CA SER A 83 2.51 -6.35 29.76
C SER A 83 2.37 -6.80 28.32
N GLY A 84 1.65 -7.90 28.08
CA GLY A 84 1.24 -8.26 26.72
C GLY A 84 0.26 -7.24 26.14
N SER A 85 0.22 -7.11 24.80
CA SER A 85 -0.76 -6.27 24.12
C SER A 85 -2.19 -6.81 24.28
N VAL A 86 -3.19 -5.96 24.02
CA VAL A 86 -4.59 -6.44 23.91
C VAL A 86 -4.68 -7.49 22.80
N PHE A 87 -4.02 -7.28 21.68
CA PHE A 87 -3.96 -8.25 20.60
C PHE A 87 -3.49 -9.63 21.06
N ASP A 88 -2.36 -9.70 21.80
CA ASP A 88 -1.81 -10.97 22.26
C ASP A 88 -2.70 -11.68 23.29
N ARG A 89 -3.46 -10.93 24.10
CA ARG A 89 -4.42 -11.49 25.07
C ARG A 89 -5.66 -12.07 24.42
N GLU A 90 -6.15 -11.42 23.36
CA GLU A 90 -7.40 -11.78 22.68
C GLU A 90 -7.22 -12.81 21.56
N LEU A 91 -5.98 -12.92 21.04
CA LEU A 91 -5.62 -13.76 19.90
C LEU A 91 -5.88 -15.26 20.13
N PRO A 92 -5.57 -15.88 21.31
CA PRO A 92 -5.73 -17.32 21.49
C PRO A 92 -7.15 -17.85 21.26
N ASP A 93 -8.17 -17.01 21.49
CA ASP A 93 -9.58 -17.37 21.34
C ASP A 93 -10.22 -16.82 20.08
N ALA A 94 -9.47 -16.09 19.24
CA ALA A 94 -9.99 -15.50 18.02
C ALA A 94 -10.17 -16.55 16.92
N ASP A 95 -11.34 -16.56 16.28
CA ASP A 95 -11.61 -17.35 15.07
C ASP A 95 -11.14 -16.61 13.82
N VAL A 96 -11.25 -15.27 13.83
CA VAL A 96 -10.87 -14.38 12.74
C VAL A 96 -9.99 -13.25 13.26
N VAL A 97 -8.91 -12.95 12.54
CA VAL A 97 -8.10 -11.76 12.76
C VAL A 97 -8.23 -10.85 11.53
N ILE A 98 -8.49 -9.56 11.78
CA ILE A 98 -8.49 -8.51 10.76
C ILE A 98 -7.41 -7.51 11.10
N SER A 99 -6.58 -7.15 10.14
CA SER A 99 -5.47 -6.21 10.29
C SER A 99 -5.41 -5.24 9.11
N GLN A 100 -4.70 -4.12 9.27
CA GLN A 100 -4.50 -3.13 8.22
C GLN A 100 -3.02 -3.06 7.83
N PRO A 101 -2.67 -2.95 6.54
CA PRO A 101 -1.27 -2.99 6.10
C PRO A 101 -0.45 -1.78 6.59
N PHE A 102 -1.08 -0.65 6.87
CA PHE A 102 -0.43 0.54 7.44
C PHE A 102 -0.38 0.54 8.98
N TRP A 103 -1.11 -0.37 9.64
CA TRP A 103 -1.07 -0.64 11.08
C TRP A 103 -1.10 -2.15 11.33
N PRO A 104 -0.06 -2.89 10.88
CA PRO A 104 -0.12 -4.34 10.82
C PRO A 104 -0.02 -4.98 12.21
N ALA A 105 -0.95 -5.89 12.50
CA ALA A 105 -0.78 -6.86 13.57
C ALA A 105 -0.02 -8.06 13.00
N TYR A 106 1.26 -8.16 13.29
CA TYR A 106 2.09 -9.24 12.77
C TYR A 106 1.64 -10.60 13.30
N LEU A 107 1.18 -11.46 12.39
CA LEU A 107 0.88 -12.87 12.64
C LEU A 107 2.14 -13.70 12.38
N THR A 108 3.03 -13.72 13.38
CA THR A 108 4.26 -14.53 13.36
C THR A 108 3.93 -16.02 13.53
N PRO A 109 4.86 -16.95 13.22
CA PRO A 109 4.66 -18.37 13.47
C PRO A 109 4.24 -18.68 14.91
N GLU A 110 4.83 -17.99 15.90
CA GLU A 110 4.51 -18.18 17.32
C GLU A 110 3.08 -17.72 17.63
N ARG A 111 2.66 -16.58 17.08
CA ARG A 111 1.29 -16.04 17.25
C ARG A 111 0.27 -16.92 16.58
N ILE A 112 0.53 -17.42 15.38
CA ILE A 112 -0.37 -18.37 14.68
C ILE A 112 -0.48 -19.68 15.47
N ALA A 113 0.65 -20.21 15.97
CA ALA A 113 0.65 -21.41 16.80
C ALA A 113 -0.11 -21.24 18.13
N ALA A 114 -0.10 -20.04 18.71
CA ALA A 114 -0.85 -19.70 19.91
C ALA A 114 -2.35 -19.51 19.66
N ALA A 115 -2.74 -19.13 18.46
CA ALA A 115 -4.12 -18.84 18.05
C ALA A 115 -4.88 -20.11 17.64
N LYS A 116 -5.20 -20.96 18.63
CA LYS A 116 -5.73 -22.32 18.40
C LYS A 116 -7.06 -22.38 17.63
N ASN A 117 -7.84 -21.31 17.70
CA ASN A 117 -9.16 -21.22 17.04
C ASN A 117 -9.09 -20.50 15.69
N LEU A 118 -7.95 -19.89 15.34
CA LEU A 118 -7.81 -19.05 14.14
C LEU A 118 -8.07 -19.89 12.87
N LYS A 119 -9.02 -19.42 12.06
CA LYS A 119 -9.41 -20.01 10.78
C LYS A 119 -9.22 -19.06 9.60
N LEU A 120 -9.32 -17.75 9.86
CA LEU A 120 -9.27 -16.74 8.82
C LEU A 120 -8.45 -15.52 9.28
N ALA A 121 -7.49 -15.13 8.48
CA ALA A 121 -6.78 -13.86 8.61
C ALA A 121 -7.12 -12.95 7.43
N ILE A 122 -7.61 -11.75 7.70
CA ILE A 122 -7.99 -10.78 6.66
C ILE A 122 -7.09 -9.55 6.75
N THR A 123 -6.47 -9.20 5.63
CA THR A 123 -5.87 -7.89 5.45
C THR A 123 -6.94 -6.94 4.91
N ALA A 124 -7.38 -6.00 5.74
CA ALA A 124 -8.27 -4.91 5.31
C ALA A 124 -7.45 -3.88 4.53
N GLY A 125 -7.11 -4.24 3.32
CA GLY A 125 -6.19 -3.52 2.43
C GLY A 125 -5.49 -4.49 1.49
N ILE A 126 -4.37 -4.04 0.90
CA ILE A 126 -3.49 -4.86 0.04
C ILE A 126 -2.10 -4.93 0.69
N GLY A 127 -1.56 -6.14 0.77
CA GLY A 127 -0.25 -6.42 1.32
C GLY A 127 -0.32 -7.21 2.62
N SER A 128 -0.22 -8.53 2.51
CA SER A 128 -0.31 -9.50 3.62
C SER A 128 1.07 -9.98 4.10
N ASP A 129 2.12 -9.22 3.85
CA ASP A 129 3.49 -9.51 4.27
C ASP A 129 3.70 -9.47 5.81
N HIS A 130 2.70 -9.05 6.55
CA HIS A 130 2.64 -9.13 8.01
C HIS A 130 2.06 -10.46 8.52
N VAL A 131 1.63 -11.36 7.64
CA VAL A 131 1.18 -12.71 7.96
C VAL A 131 2.23 -13.71 7.48
N ASP A 132 2.69 -14.58 8.38
CA ASP A 132 3.55 -15.69 8.00
C ASP A 132 2.72 -16.73 7.25
N LEU A 133 2.90 -16.79 5.93
CA LEU A 133 2.07 -17.62 5.05
C LEU A 133 2.40 -19.11 5.23
N ASP A 134 3.65 -19.47 5.49
CA ASP A 134 4.05 -20.87 5.73
C ASP A 134 3.42 -21.40 7.02
N ALA A 135 3.43 -20.60 8.07
CA ALA A 135 2.73 -20.93 9.30
C ALA A 135 1.21 -21.00 9.11
N ALA A 136 0.63 -20.08 8.34
CA ALA A 136 -0.81 -20.12 8.02
C ALA A 136 -1.20 -21.41 7.29
N ILE A 137 -0.42 -21.79 6.28
CA ILE A 137 -0.57 -23.06 5.54
C ILE A 137 -0.49 -24.25 6.49
N ALA A 138 0.55 -24.30 7.33
CA ALA A 138 0.79 -25.40 8.26
C ALA A 138 -0.33 -25.57 9.30
N HIS A 139 -1.00 -24.47 9.69
CA HIS A 139 -2.07 -24.48 10.68
C HIS A 139 -3.48 -24.46 10.05
N GLY A 140 -3.60 -24.51 8.73
CA GLY A 140 -4.88 -24.52 8.03
C GLY A 140 -5.66 -23.21 8.17
N VAL A 141 -4.96 -22.07 8.26
CA VAL A 141 -5.55 -20.73 8.31
C VAL A 141 -5.72 -20.21 6.90
N THR A 142 -6.94 -19.84 6.53
CA THR A 142 -7.20 -19.12 5.29
C THR A 142 -6.68 -17.67 5.44
N VAL A 143 -5.95 -17.18 4.44
CA VAL A 143 -5.48 -15.79 4.39
C VAL A 143 -6.11 -15.10 3.18
N ALA A 144 -6.73 -13.97 3.43
CA ALA A 144 -7.37 -13.16 2.39
C ALA A 144 -7.02 -11.68 2.54
N GLU A 145 -6.98 -10.96 1.41
CA GLU A 145 -6.82 -9.51 1.39
C GLU A 145 -7.90 -8.84 0.53
N VAL A 146 -8.24 -7.60 0.84
CA VAL A 146 -9.23 -6.86 0.05
C VAL A 146 -8.57 -6.30 -1.21
N THR A 147 -8.47 -7.15 -2.20
CA THR A 147 -7.88 -6.84 -3.51
C THR A 147 -8.63 -5.69 -4.21
N TYR A 148 -7.91 -4.85 -4.96
CA TYR A 148 -8.38 -3.67 -5.71
C TYR A 148 -8.90 -2.50 -4.85
N CYS A 149 -9.01 -2.61 -3.53
CA CYS A 149 -9.58 -1.57 -2.68
C CYS A 149 -8.83 -0.24 -2.76
N ASN A 150 -7.50 -0.26 -2.90
CA ASN A 150 -6.66 0.92 -2.84
C ASN A 150 -5.79 1.19 -4.08
N SER A 151 -5.85 0.35 -5.10
CA SER A 151 -4.98 0.48 -6.29
C SER A 151 -5.07 1.85 -6.95
N ILE A 152 -6.27 2.41 -7.03
CA ILE A 152 -6.50 3.76 -7.56
C ILE A 152 -5.87 4.82 -6.66
N SER A 153 -6.10 4.73 -5.35
CA SER A 153 -5.58 5.70 -4.38
C SER A 153 -4.05 5.74 -4.40
N VAL A 154 -3.41 4.56 -4.42
CA VAL A 154 -1.94 4.47 -4.53
C VAL A 154 -1.46 5.05 -5.86
N ALA A 155 -2.12 4.71 -6.98
CA ALA A 155 -1.72 5.22 -8.29
C ALA A 155 -1.81 6.75 -8.37
N GLU A 156 -2.87 7.35 -7.82
CA GLU A 156 -3.02 8.81 -7.77
C GLU A 156 -1.98 9.46 -6.86
N HIS A 157 -1.66 8.81 -5.74
CA HIS A 157 -0.59 9.26 -4.83
C HIS A 157 0.78 9.23 -5.52
N VAL A 158 1.09 8.19 -6.30
CA VAL A 158 2.32 8.11 -7.10
C VAL A 158 2.40 9.26 -8.10
N VAL A 159 1.32 9.55 -8.83
CA VAL A 159 1.27 10.68 -9.78
C VAL A 159 1.47 12.00 -9.05
N MET A 160 0.80 12.22 -7.93
CA MET A 160 0.96 13.40 -7.08
C MET A 160 2.43 13.56 -6.64
N MET A 161 3.05 12.50 -6.13
CA MET A 161 4.45 12.52 -5.69
C MET A 161 5.39 12.83 -6.86
N THR A 162 5.16 12.22 -8.04
CA THR A 162 5.93 12.48 -9.25
C THR A 162 5.88 13.96 -9.61
N LEU A 163 4.69 14.53 -9.70
CA LEU A 163 4.50 15.95 -10.01
C LEU A 163 5.09 16.85 -8.91
N SER A 164 4.93 16.47 -7.64
CA SER A 164 5.47 17.25 -6.52
C SER A 164 7.00 17.35 -6.56
N LEU A 165 7.69 16.27 -6.93
CA LEU A 165 9.14 16.27 -7.08
C LEU A 165 9.58 17.03 -8.34
N VAL A 166 9.01 16.69 -9.50
CA VAL A 166 9.40 17.27 -10.80
C VAL A 166 9.12 18.77 -10.82
N ARG A 167 8.01 19.23 -10.22
CA ARG A 167 7.63 20.63 -10.14
C ARG A 167 8.21 21.38 -8.93
N ASN A 168 9.06 20.72 -8.13
CA ASN A 168 9.66 21.31 -6.92
C ASN A 168 8.61 21.91 -5.97
N TYR A 169 7.44 21.25 -5.83
CA TYR A 169 6.28 21.82 -5.14
C TYR A 169 6.53 22.05 -3.65
N LEU A 170 7.03 21.05 -2.91
CA LEU A 170 7.18 21.15 -1.46
C LEU A 170 8.13 22.28 -1.02
N PRO A 171 9.35 22.40 -1.58
CA PRO A 171 10.22 23.53 -1.26
C PRO A 171 9.61 24.87 -1.66
N SER A 172 8.94 24.96 -2.82
CA SER A 172 8.30 26.19 -3.28
C SER A 172 7.16 26.62 -2.36
N HIS A 173 6.37 25.66 -1.88
CA HIS A 173 5.32 25.93 -0.89
C HIS A 173 5.91 26.41 0.45
N GLN A 174 7.02 25.80 0.90
CA GLN A 174 7.69 26.22 2.13
C GLN A 174 8.19 27.66 2.05
N VAL A 175 8.71 28.09 0.90
CA VAL A 175 9.11 29.52 0.69
C VAL A 175 7.95 30.47 1.00
N VAL A 176 6.73 30.12 0.56
CA VAL A 176 5.54 30.95 0.83
C VAL A 176 5.15 30.91 2.31
N LEU A 177 5.20 29.75 2.96
CA LEU A 177 4.90 29.62 4.39
C LEU A 177 5.87 30.43 5.26
N ASP A 178 7.15 30.51 4.83
CA ASP A 178 8.18 31.28 5.51
C ASP A 178 8.12 32.79 5.19
N GLY A 179 7.10 33.26 4.46
CA GLY A 179 6.90 34.66 4.05
C GLY A 179 7.81 35.11 2.90
N GLY A 180 8.47 34.18 2.22
CA GLY A 180 9.35 34.45 1.09
C GLY A 180 8.62 34.58 -0.25
N TRP A 181 9.31 35.07 -1.26
CA TRP A 181 8.82 35.26 -2.65
C TRP A 181 9.93 35.04 -3.68
N ASN A 182 10.85 34.11 -3.46
CA ASN A 182 11.97 33.90 -4.37
C ASN A 182 11.62 32.94 -5.51
N ILE A 183 11.15 33.48 -6.64
CA ILE A 183 10.77 32.70 -7.83
C ILE A 183 11.99 31.96 -8.41
N ALA A 184 13.17 32.56 -8.43
CA ALA A 184 14.36 31.98 -9.04
C ALA A 184 14.74 30.66 -8.36
N ASP A 185 14.74 30.60 -7.03
CA ASP A 185 15.02 29.37 -6.28
C ASP A 185 13.94 28.31 -6.47
N CYS A 186 12.67 28.73 -6.54
CA CYS A 186 11.56 27.81 -6.78
C CYS A 186 11.66 27.10 -8.15
N VAL A 187 12.05 27.85 -9.21
CA VAL A 187 12.10 27.29 -10.58
C VAL A 187 13.43 26.62 -10.90
N ALA A 188 14.48 26.85 -10.13
CA ALA A 188 15.82 26.30 -10.40
C ALA A 188 15.87 24.75 -10.46
N ARG A 189 14.87 24.08 -9.91
CA ARG A 189 14.72 22.62 -9.89
C ARG A 189 13.34 22.14 -10.39
N SER A 190 12.61 23.00 -11.08
CA SER A 190 11.27 22.68 -11.60
C SER A 190 11.34 22.39 -13.09
N TYR A 191 10.77 21.27 -13.49
CA TYR A 191 10.72 20.80 -14.87
C TYR A 191 9.29 20.46 -15.25
N ASP A 192 9.01 20.36 -16.55
CA ASP A 192 7.77 19.77 -17.03
C ASP A 192 7.92 18.25 -17.11
N LEU A 193 6.83 17.51 -16.87
CA LEU A 193 6.84 16.07 -16.98
C LEU A 193 6.77 15.61 -18.44
N GLU A 194 6.20 16.44 -19.32
CA GLU A 194 6.13 16.21 -20.77
C GLU A 194 7.49 15.79 -21.34
N GLY A 195 7.48 14.75 -22.15
CA GLY A 195 8.68 14.21 -22.81
C GLY A 195 9.59 13.39 -21.91
N MET A 196 9.39 13.37 -20.59
CA MET A 196 10.18 12.53 -19.69
C MET A 196 9.88 11.05 -19.90
N HIS A 197 10.89 10.23 -19.63
CA HIS A 197 10.77 8.78 -19.57
C HIS A 197 10.41 8.36 -18.15
N VAL A 198 9.25 7.72 -17.98
CA VAL A 198 8.76 7.25 -16.69
C VAL A 198 8.65 5.74 -16.69
N GLY A 199 9.35 5.09 -15.75
CA GLY A 199 9.37 3.63 -15.64
C GLY A 199 8.72 3.14 -14.37
N THR A 200 8.02 1.99 -14.43
CA THR A 200 7.52 1.31 -13.25
C THR A 200 8.17 -0.06 -13.08
N VAL A 201 8.63 -0.34 -11.86
CA VAL A 201 9.02 -1.69 -11.44
C VAL A 201 7.77 -2.38 -10.90
N ALA A 202 7.36 -3.41 -11.60
CA ALA A 202 6.07 -4.10 -11.61
C ALA A 202 4.94 -3.27 -12.26
N ALA A 203 4.22 -3.93 -13.15
CA ALA A 203 3.07 -3.42 -13.90
C ALA A 203 1.77 -4.18 -13.59
N GLY A 204 1.68 -4.70 -12.35
CA GLY A 204 0.44 -5.28 -11.83
C GLY A 204 -0.66 -4.23 -11.63
N ARG A 205 -1.61 -4.51 -10.74
CA ARG A 205 -2.79 -3.67 -10.51
C ARG A 205 -2.49 -2.18 -10.29
N ILE A 206 -1.48 -1.90 -9.43
CA ILE A 206 -1.08 -0.51 -9.11
C ILE A 206 -0.23 0.06 -10.23
N GLY A 207 0.82 -0.66 -10.66
CA GLY A 207 1.73 -0.16 -11.69
C GLY A 207 1.03 0.16 -13.01
N LEU A 208 0.12 -0.70 -13.46
CA LEU A 208 -0.70 -0.42 -14.66
C LEU A 208 -1.63 0.79 -14.46
N ALA A 209 -2.22 0.94 -13.27
CA ALA A 209 -3.05 2.10 -12.94
C ALA A 209 -2.23 3.41 -12.93
N VAL A 210 -0.96 3.36 -12.51
CA VAL A 210 0.01 4.48 -12.60
C VAL A 210 0.30 4.81 -14.06
N LEU A 211 0.65 3.82 -14.88
CA LEU A 211 0.95 4.01 -16.29
C LEU A 211 -0.23 4.65 -17.04
N ARG A 212 -1.46 4.16 -16.81
CA ARG A 212 -2.67 4.75 -17.42
C ARG A 212 -2.90 6.20 -17.04
N ARG A 213 -2.55 6.59 -15.80
CA ARG A 213 -2.72 7.97 -15.30
C ARG A 213 -1.61 8.90 -15.76
N LEU A 214 -0.45 8.36 -16.07
CA LEU A 214 0.68 9.15 -16.58
C LEU A 214 0.63 9.34 -18.11
N ALA A 215 -0.01 8.45 -18.86
CA ALA A 215 -0.10 8.55 -20.31
C ALA A 215 -0.56 9.94 -20.82
N PRO A 216 -1.57 10.61 -20.23
CA PRO A 216 -2.01 11.93 -20.67
C PRO A 216 -1.02 13.08 -20.43
N PHE A 217 0.12 12.83 -19.77
CA PHE A 217 1.17 13.84 -19.57
C PHE A 217 2.21 13.86 -20.68
N ASP A 218 1.96 13.18 -21.80
CA ASP A 218 2.88 13.10 -22.95
C ASP A 218 4.26 12.55 -22.61
N VAL A 219 4.32 11.63 -21.65
CA VAL A 219 5.52 10.93 -21.19
C VAL A 219 5.78 9.67 -22.02
N LYS A 220 7.02 9.22 -22.03
CA LYS A 220 7.40 7.91 -22.57
C LYS A 220 7.39 6.88 -21.46
N LEU A 221 6.51 5.88 -21.58
CA LEU A 221 6.24 4.93 -20.52
C LEU A 221 7.08 3.65 -20.70
N HIS A 222 7.71 3.25 -19.60
CA HIS A 222 8.52 2.05 -19.50
C HIS A 222 8.03 1.17 -18.36
N TYR A 223 8.23 -0.13 -18.46
CA TYR A 223 7.97 -1.03 -17.35
C TYR A 223 8.87 -2.25 -17.38
N THR A 224 9.02 -2.85 -16.21
CA THR A 224 9.53 -4.21 -16.04
C THR A 224 8.59 -4.98 -15.12
N ASP A 225 8.35 -6.23 -15.41
CA ASP A 225 7.54 -7.14 -14.60
C ASP A 225 7.98 -8.57 -14.85
N ARG A 226 7.73 -9.48 -13.92
CA ARG A 226 7.94 -10.92 -14.11
C ARG A 226 7.06 -11.49 -15.22
N HIS A 227 5.88 -10.88 -15.41
CA HIS A 227 4.93 -11.23 -16.45
C HIS A 227 4.73 -10.04 -17.38
N ARG A 228 5.15 -10.22 -18.64
CA ARG A 228 4.95 -9.19 -19.65
C ARG A 228 3.45 -8.93 -19.85
N LEU A 229 3.08 -7.66 -19.94
CA LEU A 229 1.70 -7.26 -20.23
C LEU A 229 1.25 -7.75 -21.62
N PRO A 230 -0.06 -7.94 -21.83
CA PRO A 230 -0.59 -8.24 -23.16
C PRO A 230 -0.17 -7.17 -24.18
N GLU A 231 0.16 -7.61 -25.39
CA GLU A 231 0.61 -6.72 -26.49
C GLU A 231 -0.38 -5.59 -26.80
N GLU A 232 -1.66 -5.87 -26.64
CA GLU A 232 -2.73 -4.87 -26.82
C GLU A 232 -2.64 -3.73 -25.80
N VAL A 233 -2.29 -4.03 -24.55
CA VAL A 233 -2.10 -3.03 -23.48
C VAL A 233 -0.81 -2.23 -23.73
N GLU A 234 0.27 -2.89 -24.13
CA GLU A 234 1.51 -2.21 -24.50
C GLU A 234 1.27 -1.22 -25.65
N ARG A 235 0.51 -1.63 -26.65
CA ARG A 235 0.20 -0.79 -27.82
C ARG A 235 -0.75 0.35 -27.46
N GLU A 236 -1.78 0.08 -26.64
CA GLU A 236 -2.75 1.09 -26.18
C GLU A 236 -2.04 2.25 -25.47
N LEU A 237 -1.08 1.93 -24.61
CA LEU A 237 -0.40 2.91 -23.76
C LEU A 237 0.97 3.33 -24.29
N GLY A 238 1.44 2.75 -25.40
CA GLY A 238 2.78 3.02 -25.94
C GLY A 238 3.91 2.59 -25.01
N LEU A 239 3.76 1.44 -24.35
CA LEU A 239 4.72 0.96 -23.33
C LEU A 239 5.96 0.35 -23.96
N THR A 240 7.11 0.57 -23.30
CA THR A 240 8.36 -0.13 -23.58
C THR A 240 8.65 -1.11 -22.43
N PHE A 241 8.68 -2.40 -22.74
CA PHE A 241 9.05 -3.46 -21.82
C PHE A 241 10.57 -3.56 -21.66
N HIS A 242 11.03 -3.87 -20.45
CA HIS A 242 12.40 -4.20 -20.12
C HIS A 242 12.44 -5.48 -19.27
N GLU A 243 13.46 -6.32 -19.51
CA GLU A 243 13.60 -7.60 -18.81
C GLU A 243 13.90 -7.44 -17.32
N SER A 244 14.50 -6.31 -16.93
CA SER A 244 14.87 -6.04 -15.55
C SER A 244 14.81 -4.56 -15.18
N ALA A 245 14.82 -4.26 -13.88
CA ALA A 245 14.98 -2.90 -13.38
C ALA A 245 16.33 -2.30 -13.77
N GLN A 246 17.36 -3.13 -13.86
CA GLN A 246 18.71 -2.74 -14.29
C GLN A 246 18.72 -2.28 -15.75
N ASP A 247 17.93 -2.93 -16.61
CA ASP A 247 17.82 -2.55 -18.02
C ASP A 247 16.95 -1.32 -18.20
N MET A 248 15.91 -1.15 -17.37
CA MET A 248 14.96 -0.04 -17.46
C MET A 248 15.52 1.28 -16.91
N ALA A 249 16.16 1.21 -15.75
CA ALA A 249 16.53 2.40 -14.97
C ALA A 249 17.42 3.42 -15.72
N PRO A 250 18.39 3.02 -16.58
CA PRO A 250 19.20 3.96 -17.36
C PRO A 250 18.40 4.81 -18.37
N HIS A 251 17.21 4.36 -18.75
CA HIS A 251 16.38 5.04 -19.74
C HIS A 251 15.41 6.04 -19.08
N CYS A 252 15.18 5.94 -17.77
CA CYS A 252 14.10 6.67 -17.10
C CYS A 252 14.58 7.93 -16.38
N ASP A 253 13.79 8.98 -16.49
CA ASP A 253 13.94 10.22 -15.71
C ASP A 253 13.23 10.09 -14.36
N VAL A 254 12.17 9.30 -14.33
CA VAL A 254 11.41 8.96 -13.13
C VAL A 254 11.23 7.45 -13.06
N VAL A 255 11.50 6.86 -11.90
CA VAL A 255 11.23 5.44 -11.63
C VAL A 255 10.28 5.33 -10.45
N THR A 256 9.22 4.53 -10.59
CA THR A 256 8.29 4.23 -9.51
C THR A 256 8.31 2.74 -9.18
N ILE A 257 8.25 2.41 -7.89
CA ILE A 257 8.31 1.05 -7.38
C ILE A 257 6.90 0.63 -6.96
N ASN A 258 6.37 -0.40 -7.62
CA ASN A 258 5.05 -0.98 -7.34
C ASN A 258 5.13 -2.51 -7.14
N ALA A 259 6.35 -3.03 -6.99
CA ALA A 259 6.61 -4.44 -6.74
C ALA A 259 6.35 -4.82 -5.27
N PRO A 260 5.87 -6.03 -4.99
CA PRO A 260 5.81 -6.54 -3.62
C PRO A 260 7.22 -6.77 -3.06
N LEU A 261 7.31 -6.81 -1.72
CA LEU A 261 8.55 -7.18 -1.03
C LEU A 261 8.73 -8.70 -1.06
N HIS A 262 9.80 -9.12 -1.70
CA HIS A 262 10.27 -10.50 -1.77
C HIS A 262 11.79 -10.54 -1.52
N PRO A 263 12.38 -11.70 -1.24
CA PRO A 263 13.84 -11.82 -1.19
C PRO A 263 14.56 -11.26 -2.43
N GLU A 264 13.93 -11.38 -3.61
CA GLU A 264 14.48 -10.88 -4.89
C GLU A 264 14.35 -9.37 -5.08
N THR A 265 13.41 -8.73 -4.39
CA THR A 265 13.19 -7.28 -4.47
C THR A 265 13.75 -6.53 -3.27
N GLU A 266 14.10 -7.22 -2.20
CA GLU A 266 14.70 -6.61 -1.01
C GLU A 266 16.07 -5.99 -1.35
N GLY A 267 16.24 -4.71 -1.06
CA GLY A 267 17.47 -3.97 -1.35
C GLY A 267 17.75 -3.77 -2.84
N LEU A 268 16.79 -4.06 -3.72
CA LEU A 268 16.94 -3.92 -5.18
C LEU A 268 17.50 -2.55 -5.58
N PHE A 269 16.99 -1.48 -4.96
CA PHE A 269 17.47 -0.12 -5.18
C PHE A 269 18.59 0.25 -4.20
N GLY A 270 19.69 -0.49 -4.27
CA GLY A 270 20.95 -0.16 -3.61
C GLY A 270 21.87 0.67 -4.51
N ASP A 271 23.09 0.94 -4.05
CA ASP A 271 24.10 1.75 -4.78
C ASP A 271 24.32 1.28 -6.22
N ALA A 272 24.33 -0.04 -6.45
CA ALA A 272 24.55 -0.62 -7.77
C ALA A 272 23.49 -0.14 -8.78
N LEU A 273 22.20 -0.30 -8.46
CA LEU A 273 21.11 0.12 -9.36
C LEU A 273 20.98 1.65 -9.41
N LEU A 274 21.08 2.33 -8.28
CA LEU A 274 20.98 3.81 -8.24
C LEU A 274 22.07 4.49 -9.08
N THR A 275 23.25 3.90 -9.20
CA THR A 275 24.32 4.46 -10.06
C THR A 275 24.07 4.26 -11.55
N THR A 276 23.21 3.33 -11.96
CA THR A 276 22.83 3.16 -13.37
C THR A 276 21.73 4.12 -13.82
N MET A 277 20.91 4.61 -12.90
CA MET A 277 19.86 5.60 -13.21
C MET A 277 20.46 6.85 -13.86
N LYS A 278 19.69 7.59 -14.62
CA LYS A 278 20.13 8.91 -15.12
C LYS A 278 20.53 9.81 -13.96
N ARG A 279 21.58 10.60 -14.15
CA ARG A 279 21.93 11.65 -13.17
C ARG A 279 20.80 12.66 -13.08
N GLY A 280 20.33 12.93 -11.86
CA GLY A 280 19.19 13.82 -11.64
C GLY A 280 17.83 13.14 -11.85
N ALA A 281 17.77 11.82 -11.89
CA ALA A 281 16.50 11.08 -11.90
C ALA A 281 15.76 11.21 -10.59
N TYR A 282 14.46 10.91 -10.65
CA TYR A 282 13.56 10.85 -9.48
C TYR A 282 13.18 9.40 -9.19
N LEU A 283 13.04 9.08 -7.91
CA LEU A 283 12.60 7.76 -7.44
C LEU A 283 11.40 7.89 -6.53
N ILE A 284 10.34 7.11 -6.81
CA ILE A 284 9.12 7.05 -6.00
C ILE A 284 8.91 5.63 -5.47
N ASN A 285 8.67 5.50 -4.17
CA ASN A 285 8.41 4.21 -3.54
C ASN A 285 7.17 4.25 -2.64
N THR A 286 6.07 3.72 -3.12
CA THR A 286 4.84 3.50 -2.36
C THR A 286 4.57 2.02 -2.09
N ALA A 287 5.53 1.15 -2.40
CA ALA A 287 5.41 -0.29 -2.22
C ALA A 287 5.85 -0.74 -0.81
N ARG A 288 7.14 -1.00 -0.62
CA ARG A 288 7.72 -1.36 0.69
C ARG A 288 9.09 -0.70 0.86
N ALA A 289 9.36 -0.19 2.07
CA ALA A 289 10.61 0.53 2.35
C ALA A 289 11.86 -0.33 2.09
N ARG A 290 11.82 -1.61 2.45
CA ARG A 290 12.95 -2.54 2.32
C ARG A 290 13.34 -2.90 0.87
N ILE A 291 12.56 -2.50 -0.12
CA ILE A 291 12.96 -2.62 -1.54
C ILE A 291 14.10 -1.65 -1.87
N VAL A 292 14.23 -0.62 -1.08
CA VAL A 292 15.24 0.43 -1.24
C VAL A 292 16.24 0.36 -0.10
N ASP A 293 17.53 0.41 -0.41
CA ASP A 293 18.56 0.60 0.62
C ASP A 293 18.47 2.05 1.13
N ARG A 294 18.16 2.16 2.44
CA ARG A 294 17.95 3.44 3.13
C ARG A 294 19.13 4.40 2.96
N ASP A 295 20.32 3.89 3.19
CA ASP A 295 21.54 4.71 3.25
C ASP A 295 22.03 5.04 1.82
N ALA A 296 21.81 4.14 0.86
CA ALA A 296 22.13 4.37 -0.55
C ALA A 296 21.28 5.51 -1.14
N VAL A 297 19.99 5.58 -0.84
CA VAL A 297 19.11 6.68 -1.28
C VAL A 297 19.58 8.02 -0.69
N GLU A 298 19.89 8.05 0.60
CA GLU A 298 20.40 9.27 1.23
C GLU A 298 21.70 9.75 0.57
N ARG A 299 22.65 8.84 0.32
CA ARG A 299 23.88 9.15 -0.41
C ARG A 299 23.61 9.66 -1.83
N ALA A 300 22.68 9.03 -2.54
CA ALA A 300 22.30 9.42 -3.91
C ALA A 300 21.69 10.82 -3.98
N LEU A 301 20.87 11.20 -3.00
CA LEU A 301 20.30 12.53 -2.89
C LEU A 301 21.37 13.58 -2.55
N ARG A 302 22.21 13.32 -1.55
CA ARG A 302 23.29 14.25 -1.13
C ARG A 302 24.34 14.49 -2.22
N SER A 303 24.62 13.48 -3.04
CA SER A 303 25.55 13.61 -4.18
C SER A 303 24.92 14.22 -5.43
N GLY A 304 23.61 14.45 -5.45
CA GLY A 304 22.86 14.90 -6.63
C GLY A 304 22.77 13.82 -7.73
N ARG A 305 23.00 12.55 -7.37
CA ARG A 305 22.74 11.42 -8.27
C ARG A 305 21.25 11.31 -8.54
N LEU A 306 20.44 11.35 -7.47
CA LEU A 306 19.00 11.55 -7.55
C LEU A 306 18.67 13.04 -7.37
N ALA A 307 17.74 13.56 -8.16
CA ALA A 307 17.17 14.88 -8.00
C ALA A 307 16.13 14.91 -6.87
N GLY A 308 15.44 13.81 -6.62
CA GLY A 308 14.47 13.70 -5.55
C GLY A 308 14.06 12.26 -5.27
N TYR A 309 13.57 12.03 -4.06
CA TYR A 309 12.94 10.79 -3.61
C TYR A 309 11.62 11.10 -2.94
N ALA A 310 10.56 10.42 -3.35
CA ALA A 310 9.30 10.45 -2.63
C ALA A 310 8.92 9.04 -2.20
N GLY A 311 8.44 8.91 -0.98
CA GLY A 311 8.06 7.61 -0.43
C GLY A 311 6.91 7.72 0.54
N ASP A 312 6.21 6.61 0.69
CA ASP A 312 5.08 6.48 1.61
C ASP A 312 5.28 5.37 2.63
N VAL A 313 6.41 4.67 2.54
CA VAL A 313 6.67 3.47 3.32
C VAL A 313 7.96 3.60 4.12
N TRP A 314 7.97 2.99 5.31
CA TRP A 314 9.03 3.15 6.31
C TRP A 314 9.48 1.82 6.88
N TYR A 315 10.73 1.76 7.37
CA TYR A 315 11.22 0.63 8.13
C TYR A 315 12.25 1.10 9.18
N PRO A 316 11.98 0.86 10.48
CA PRO A 316 10.73 0.31 11.02
C PRO A 316 9.52 1.23 10.80
N GLN A 317 8.32 0.70 11.01
CA GLN A 317 7.08 1.45 10.93
C GLN A 317 6.26 1.26 12.22
N PRO A 318 5.85 2.35 12.92
CA PRO A 318 6.13 3.76 12.60
C PRO A 318 7.63 4.10 12.67
N ALA A 319 8.05 5.04 11.81
CA ALA A 319 9.44 5.47 11.79
C ALA A 319 9.79 6.31 13.03
N PRO A 320 10.92 6.05 13.71
CA PRO A 320 11.36 6.86 14.85
C PRO A 320 11.61 8.32 14.45
N ALA A 321 11.63 9.22 15.46
CA ALA A 321 11.76 10.66 15.21
C ALA A 321 13.11 11.04 14.56
N ASP A 322 14.16 10.26 14.82
CA ASP A 322 15.50 10.42 14.28
C ASP A 322 15.78 9.62 13.00
N HIS A 323 14.76 9.05 12.37
CA HIS A 323 14.92 8.29 11.14
C HIS A 323 15.56 9.17 10.04
N PRO A 324 16.65 8.74 9.36
CA PRO A 324 17.40 9.56 8.40
C PRO A 324 16.55 10.16 7.27
N TRP A 325 15.54 9.44 6.80
CA TRP A 325 14.66 9.94 5.75
C TRP A 325 13.78 11.13 6.14
N ARG A 326 13.69 11.47 7.43
CA ARG A 326 12.97 12.69 7.88
C ARG A 326 13.74 13.97 7.57
N SER A 327 15.05 13.88 7.38
CA SER A 327 15.94 15.03 7.17
C SER A 327 16.79 14.96 5.89
N MET A 328 16.60 13.95 5.04
CA MET A 328 17.31 13.88 3.77
C MET A 328 16.87 15.02 2.83
N PRO A 329 17.77 15.52 1.95
CA PRO A 329 17.42 16.61 1.05
C PRO A 329 16.45 16.14 -0.05
N HIS A 330 15.66 17.06 -0.59
CA HIS A 330 14.82 16.86 -1.79
C HIS A 330 13.91 15.63 -1.71
N HIS A 331 13.24 15.45 -0.58
CA HIS A 331 12.33 14.33 -0.38
C HIS A 331 10.87 14.77 -0.21
N GLY A 332 9.96 13.84 -0.52
CA GLY A 332 8.53 13.94 -0.23
C GLY A 332 8.05 12.66 0.45
N MET A 333 8.22 12.57 1.78
CA MET A 333 7.79 11.40 2.55
C MET A 333 6.42 11.60 3.17
N THR A 334 5.57 10.56 3.10
CA THR A 334 4.26 10.51 3.75
C THR A 334 4.16 9.30 4.69
N PRO A 335 3.26 9.31 5.69
CA PRO A 335 3.22 8.29 6.75
C PRO A 335 2.37 7.06 6.38
N HIS A 336 2.63 6.43 5.24
CA HIS A 336 1.96 5.24 4.73
C HIS A 336 0.45 5.45 4.49
N ILE A 337 0.12 6.51 3.78
CA ILE A 337 -1.26 6.92 3.48
C ILE A 337 -1.66 6.79 2.00
N SER A 338 -0.74 6.38 1.13
CA SER A 338 -1.02 6.30 -0.32
C SER A 338 -2.23 5.44 -0.63
N GLY A 339 -2.41 4.35 0.11
CA GLY A 339 -3.56 3.47 0.00
C GLY A 339 -4.73 3.79 0.93
N SER A 340 -4.68 4.87 1.72
CA SER A 340 -5.62 5.11 2.83
C SER A 340 -6.57 6.29 2.62
N SER A 341 -6.87 6.64 1.38
CA SER A 341 -7.91 7.64 1.10
C SER A 341 -9.28 7.22 1.66
N LEU A 342 -10.17 8.16 1.93
CA LEU A 342 -11.55 7.84 2.37
C LEU A 342 -12.26 6.90 1.40
N SER A 343 -12.02 7.06 0.09
CA SER A 343 -12.55 6.15 -0.94
C SER A 343 -11.98 4.72 -0.82
N ALA A 344 -10.69 4.59 -0.53
CA ALA A 344 -10.07 3.28 -0.31
C ALA A 344 -10.61 2.62 0.95
N GLN A 345 -10.78 3.40 2.04
CA GLN A 345 -11.28 2.87 3.30
C GLN A 345 -12.72 2.39 3.20
N ALA A 346 -13.55 3.10 2.44
CA ALA A 346 -14.89 2.63 2.12
C ALA A 346 -14.86 1.25 1.42
N ARG A 347 -13.93 1.06 0.49
CA ARG A 347 -13.71 -0.24 -0.17
C ARG A 347 -13.10 -1.29 0.75
N TYR A 348 -12.19 -0.89 1.69
CA TYR A 348 -11.69 -1.82 2.72
C TYR A 348 -12.84 -2.41 3.55
N ALA A 349 -13.70 -1.52 4.06
CA ALA A 349 -14.83 -1.94 4.89
C ALA A 349 -15.77 -2.87 4.10
N ALA A 350 -16.11 -2.50 2.87
CA ALA A 350 -17.00 -3.30 2.02
C ALA A 350 -16.41 -4.67 1.70
N GLY A 351 -15.15 -4.73 1.29
CA GLY A 351 -14.49 -5.99 0.95
C GLY A 351 -14.23 -6.88 2.17
N THR A 352 -13.84 -6.28 3.31
CA THR A 352 -13.69 -7.03 4.56
C THR A 352 -15.01 -7.68 4.98
N ARG A 353 -16.12 -6.94 4.86
CA ARG A 353 -17.46 -7.47 5.12
C ARG A 353 -17.81 -8.59 4.16
N GLU A 354 -17.57 -8.43 2.86
CA GLU A 354 -17.82 -9.45 1.85
C GLU A 354 -17.07 -10.77 2.14
N ILE A 355 -15.78 -10.67 2.51
CA ILE A 355 -14.98 -11.84 2.90
C ILE A 355 -15.56 -12.52 4.15
N LEU A 356 -15.88 -11.73 5.20
CA LEU A 356 -16.46 -12.24 6.43
C LEU A 356 -17.83 -12.90 6.19
N GLU A 357 -18.68 -12.27 5.38
CA GLU A 357 -20.01 -12.79 5.05
C GLU A 357 -19.89 -14.13 4.34
N SER A 358 -19.03 -14.23 3.32
CA SER A 358 -18.77 -15.48 2.63
C SER A 358 -18.27 -16.59 3.58
N TRP A 359 -17.32 -16.26 4.44
CA TRP A 359 -16.76 -17.22 5.41
C TRP A 359 -17.80 -17.69 6.44
N LEU A 360 -18.60 -16.75 7.00
CA LEU A 360 -19.63 -17.06 7.99
C LEU A 360 -20.78 -17.90 7.41
N ASP A 361 -21.14 -17.63 6.15
CA ASP A 361 -22.20 -18.33 5.44
C ASP A 361 -21.74 -19.64 4.78
N GLY A 362 -20.43 -19.94 4.85
CA GLY A 362 -19.85 -21.13 4.23
C GLY A 362 -19.88 -21.09 2.69
N THR A 363 -19.96 -19.89 2.10
CA THR A 363 -19.88 -19.69 0.65
C THR A 363 -18.43 -19.39 0.23
N PRO A 364 -18.04 -19.67 -1.02
CA PRO A 364 -16.69 -19.39 -1.48
C PRO A 364 -16.33 -17.92 -1.36
N ILE A 365 -15.15 -17.65 -0.80
CA ILE A 365 -14.50 -16.32 -0.89
C ILE A 365 -14.07 -16.13 -2.34
N ARG A 366 -14.17 -14.91 -2.86
CA ARG A 366 -13.74 -14.58 -4.22
C ARG A 366 -12.27 -14.94 -4.42
N ASP A 367 -11.96 -15.56 -5.54
CA ASP A 367 -10.62 -16.03 -5.90
C ASP A 367 -9.57 -14.91 -5.82
N GLU A 368 -9.92 -13.70 -6.26
CA GLU A 368 -9.03 -12.54 -6.22
C GLU A 368 -8.68 -12.03 -4.81
N TYR A 369 -9.42 -12.44 -3.77
CA TYR A 369 -9.12 -12.09 -2.38
C TYR A 369 -8.22 -13.12 -1.69
N LEU A 370 -8.19 -14.35 -2.20
CA LEU A 370 -7.46 -15.44 -1.55
C LEU A 370 -5.95 -15.33 -1.74
N ILE A 371 -5.21 -15.58 -0.68
CA ILE A 371 -3.74 -15.72 -0.63
C ILE A 371 -3.37 -17.14 -0.22
N VAL A 372 -4.02 -17.65 0.85
CA VAL A 372 -3.90 -19.04 1.33
C VAL A 372 -5.29 -19.59 1.52
N ASP A 373 -5.54 -20.76 0.98
CA ASP A 373 -6.74 -21.55 1.24
C ASP A 373 -6.47 -23.04 1.07
N GLY A 374 -7.20 -23.90 1.80
CA GLY A 374 -7.03 -25.33 1.70
C GLY A 374 -5.62 -25.86 1.99
N GLY A 375 -4.80 -25.12 2.74
CA GLY A 375 -3.43 -25.51 3.10
C GLY A 375 -2.39 -25.25 2.00
N ALA A 376 -2.66 -24.35 1.07
CA ALA A 376 -1.74 -23.97 0.00
C ALA A 376 -1.91 -22.48 -0.38
N LEU A 377 -0.96 -21.92 -1.11
CA LEU A 377 -1.17 -20.64 -1.80
C LEU A 377 -2.34 -20.79 -2.78
N ALA A 378 -3.27 -19.87 -2.77
CA ALA A 378 -4.53 -19.95 -3.49
C ALA A 378 -4.91 -18.61 -4.13
N GLY A 379 -5.76 -18.69 -5.14
CA GLY A 379 -6.32 -17.52 -5.81
C GLY A 379 -5.31 -16.68 -6.60
N THR A 380 -5.84 -15.68 -7.27
CA THR A 380 -4.99 -14.74 -8.05
C THR A 380 -4.22 -13.76 -7.14
N GLY A 381 -4.67 -13.57 -5.90
CA GLY A 381 -3.97 -12.80 -4.87
C GLY A 381 -2.60 -13.40 -4.52
N ALA A 382 -2.51 -14.73 -4.50
CA ALA A 382 -1.29 -15.46 -4.18
C ALA A 382 -0.12 -15.21 -5.17
N HIS A 383 -0.40 -14.78 -6.40
CA HIS A 383 0.63 -14.45 -7.39
C HIS A 383 1.62 -13.38 -6.90
N SER A 384 1.18 -12.50 -6.00
CA SER A 384 2.05 -11.49 -5.38
C SER A 384 3.04 -12.09 -4.37
N TYR A 385 2.80 -13.31 -3.89
CA TYR A 385 3.57 -13.98 -2.83
C TYR A 385 4.27 -15.25 -3.31
N SER A 386 3.96 -15.74 -4.51
CA SER A 386 4.61 -16.91 -5.09
C SER A 386 5.99 -16.54 -5.62
N THR A 387 7.02 -17.33 -5.28
CA THR A 387 8.36 -17.26 -5.85
C THR A 387 8.52 -18.16 -7.08
N ALA A 388 7.53 -19.02 -7.35
CA ALA A 388 7.55 -19.88 -8.53
C ALA A 388 7.22 -19.08 -9.79
N ALA A 389 8.10 -19.13 -10.78
CA ALA A 389 7.74 -18.72 -12.13
C ALA A 389 6.67 -19.69 -12.64
N SER A 390 5.43 -19.21 -12.78
CA SER A 390 4.33 -19.96 -13.38
C SER A 390 4.44 -19.97 -14.88
#